data_4a54c76ad1a5df7855fde0e015bc3457
#
_entry.id   4a54c76ad1a5df7855fde0e015bc3457
#
_cell.length_a   1.000
_cell.length_b   1.000
_cell.length_c   1.000
_cell.angle_alpha   90.00
_cell.angle_beta   90.00
_cell.angle_gamma   90.00
#
_symmetry.space_group_name_H-M   'P 1'
#
loop_
_entity.id
_entity.type
_entity.pdbx_description
1 polymer ?
#
loop_
_entity_poly.entity_id
_entity_poly.type
_entity_poly.pdbx_seq_one_letter_code
_entity_poly.pdbx_strand_id
1 'polypeptide(L)'
;MRHWRRLALGAVAITSALSAAVAGCSSGNGHSTATTNITLKLYNDKGAWSPFFSQLGKVSKTDIGIGMSPVGYTDEPTYQAFIQASFHTNRKPDLFTWQTGGLLAEIANLHVVTNTSAIWQQGIADGDLPKGLEQYYTVAGQQYCVPLNVAYWGMFYNKHIFAKYGLTPPTTWAQFMHIAQVLKSHGQTPFYETDVLFSFVWFEQLLAGTAPDVYQALATGKASYTDPAVVNVMKMWQGMINDGYMSDPGNKTDPGVMLKTGEVAMVPDGSWFNATMTQDGMKPGSDYGYFIIPNVDSSLPKTSVILESGPLCSLTNAPDPDASTKYLKWWITAAAQQPWSTSRGDASANPKVSVTGDTDLSTVVKNAGQGQYNLLLRYFEAAPPPVLTAALDAFSAFMVSPGSYMKQLQTIQAAAQTYWSSHSAGS
;
A
#
# COMPACT_ATOMS: atom_id res chain seq x y z
N MET A 1 -59.96 -21.18 8.50
CA MET A 1 -60.36 -22.53 8.05
C MET A 1 -59.07 -23.31 7.94
N ARG A 2 -58.71 -24.09 8.96
CA ARG A 2 -58.72 -25.58 8.99
C ARG A 2 -57.88 -26.18 7.86
N HIS A 3 -56.76 -26.98 8.01
CA HIS A 3 -56.67 -28.17 8.85
C HIS A 3 -55.21 -28.50 9.23
N TRP A 4 -55.02 -28.91 10.42
CA TRP A 4 -53.97 -29.73 10.98
C TRP A 4 -53.95 -31.15 10.36
N ARG A 5 -52.75 -31.76 10.23
CA ARG A 5 -52.57 -33.19 10.50
C ARG A 5 -51.17 -33.48 11.04
N ARG A 6 -51.13 -34.01 12.25
CA ARG A 6 -50.01 -34.71 12.91
C ARG A 6 -50.03 -36.20 12.48
N LEU A 7 -48.86 -36.83 12.43
CA LEU A 7 -48.61 -38.27 12.63
C LEU A 7 -47.08 -38.39 12.81
N ALA A 8 -46.49 -38.75 13.90
CA ALA A 8 -46.47 -39.91 14.75
C ALA A 8 -45.26 -40.83 14.49
N LEU A 9 -44.41 -40.89 15.50
CA LEU A 9 -43.36 -41.80 15.95
C LEU A 9 -43.20 -43.13 15.19
N GLY A 10 -41.91 -43.52 15.00
CA GLY A 10 -41.46 -44.90 14.80
C GLY A 10 -40.05 -45.05 15.37
N ALA A 11 -39.93 -45.50 16.60
CA ALA A 11 -38.69 -45.95 17.21
C ALA A 11 -38.42 -47.40 16.76
N VAL A 12 -37.21 -47.69 16.30
CA VAL A 12 -36.70 -49.07 16.19
C VAL A 12 -35.34 -49.12 16.90
N ALA A 13 -35.34 -49.81 18.00
CA ALA A 13 -34.17 -50.27 18.73
C ALA A 13 -33.70 -51.59 18.07
N ILE A 14 -32.42 -51.72 17.77
CA ILE A 14 -31.78 -53.02 17.55
C ILE A 14 -30.48 -53.08 18.34
N THR A 15 -30.43 -54.13 19.14
CA THR A 15 -29.46 -54.52 20.15
C THR A 15 -28.16 -55.06 19.55
N SER A 16 -27.06 -54.69 20.21
CA SER A 16 -25.83 -55.44 20.55
C SER A 16 -25.41 -56.69 19.80
N ALA A 17 -24.12 -56.64 19.34
CA ALA A 17 -23.24 -57.82 19.43
C ALA A 17 -21.79 -57.33 19.69
N LEU A 18 -21.29 -57.62 20.91
CA LEU A 18 -19.88 -57.63 21.24
C LEU A 18 -19.19 -58.78 20.51
N SER A 19 -18.05 -58.45 19.89
CA SER A 19 -17.02 -59.43 19.57
C SER A 19 -15.66 -58.84 19.89
N ALA A 20 -15.10 -59.30 20.99
CA ALA A 20 -13.71 -59.05 21.37
C ALA A 20 -12.80 -59.93 20.51
N ALA A 21 -11.82 -59.34 19.90
CA ALA A 21 -10.63 -60.02 19.39
C ALA A 21 -9.38 -59.28 19.89
N VAL A 22 -8.73 -59.92 20.83
CA VAL A 22 -7.38 -59.58 21.30
C VAL A 22 -6.40 -60.24 20.33
N ALA A 23 -5.46 -59.49 19.81
CA ALA A 23 -4.03 -59.87 19.73
C ALA A 23 -3.25 -58.92 18.80
N GLY A 24 -2.07 -58.51 19.26
CA GLY A 24 -0.99 -58.13 18.37
C GLY A 24 -0.32 -56.81 18.69
N CYS A 25 0.48 -56.76 19.77
CA CYS A 25 1.56 -55.74 19.90
C CYS A 25 2.52 -55.86 18.72
N SER A 26 2.61 -54.81 17.91
CA SER A 26 3.82 -54.55 17.13
C SER A 26 4.13 -53.08 17.29
N SER A 27 5.16 -52.80 18.07
CA SER A 27 5.77 -51.50 18.26
C SER A 27 6.40 -51.02 16.94
N GLY A 28 5.64 -50.25 16.17
CA GLY A 28 6.16 -49.47 15.07
C GLY A 28 6.07 -48.00 15.49
N ASN A 29 7.20 -47.41 15.90
CA ASN A 29 7.35 -45.96 16.03
C ASN A 29 7.20 -45.31 14.64
N GLY A 30 6.02 -45.24 14.14
CA GLY A 30 5.65 -44.34 13.06
C GLY A 30 5.25 -43.00 13.68
N HIS A 31 6.16 -42.04 13.72
CA HIS A 31 5.78 -40.65 13.84
C HIS A 31 4.90 -40.30 12.63
N SER A 32 3.62 -40.59 12.75
CA SER A 32 2.60 -39.97 11.89
C SER A 32 2.60 -38.48 12.24
N THR A 33 3.40 -37.68 11.55
CA THR A 33 3.20 -36.25 11.48
C THR A 33 1.81 -36.05 10.85
N ALA A 34 0.79 -35.98 11.71
CA ALA A 34 -0.49 -35.46 11.32
C ALA A 34 -0.25 -34.08 10.72
N THR A 35 -0.29 -33.98 9.39
CA THR A 35 -0.31 -32.69 8.69
C THR A 35 -1.60 -32.02 9.12
N THR A 36 -1.51 -31.24 10.20
CA THR A 36 -2.62 -30.36 10.63
C THR A 36 -2.92 -29.44 9.48
N ASN A 37 -4.12 -29.57 8.95
CA ASN A 37 -4.60 -28.79 7.82
C ASN A 37 -4.94 -27.36 8.31
N ILE A 38 -3.92 -26.58 8.68
CA ILE A 38 -4.08 -25.22 9.18
C ILE A 38 -4.49 -24.30 8.03
N THR A 39 -5.52 -23.50 8.26
CA THR A 39 -5.96 -22.43 7.36
C THR A 39 -6.14 -21.16 8.18
N LEU A 40 -5.26 -20.19 8.00
CA LEU A 40 -5.27 -18.92 8.69
C LEU A 40 -6.37 -18.01 8.15
N LYS A 41 -7.03 -17.27 9.03
CA LYS A 41 -7.98 -16.22 8.64
C LYS A 41 -7.23 -14.89 8.50
N LEU A 42 -7.27 -14.33 7.30
CA LEU A 42 -6.76 -12.99 7.01
C LEU A 42 -7.92 -12.00 6.96
N TYR A 43 -8.02 -11.11 7.94
CA TYR A 43 -8.93 -9.96 7.85
C TYR A 43 -8.22 -8.78 7.16
N ASN A 44 -8.88 -8.16 6.17
CA ASN A 44 -8.23 -7.14 5.36
C ASN A 44 -9.19 -6.02 4.95
N ASP A 45 -8.66 -4.78 4.87
CA ASP A 45 -9.30 -3.57 4.38
C ASP A 45 -9.37 -3.47 2.85
N LYS A 46 -8.87 -4.48 2.17
CA LYS A 46 -8.74 -4.52 0.70
C LYS A 46 -9.64 -5.61 0.13
N GLY A 47 -10.96 -5.48 0.37
CA GLY A 47 -11.96 -6.48 0.00
C GLY A 47 -11.89 -6.92 -1.47
N ALA A 48 -11.58 -5.99 -2.38
CA ALA A 48 -11.37 -6.26 -3.80
C ALA A 48 -10.16 -7.20 -4.08
N TRP A 49 -9.22 -7.32 -3.14
CA TRP A 49 -8.05 -8.20 -3.29
C TRP A 49 -8.31 -9.64 -2.82
N SER A 50 -9.47 -9.94 -2.27
CA SER A 50 -9.82 -11.28 -1.75
C SER A 50 -9.59 -12.43 -2.73
N PRO A 51 -9.84 -12.32 -4.06
CA PRO A 51 -9.50 -13.38 -5.02
C PRO A 51 -8.00 -13.68 -5.09
N PHE A 52 -7.15 -12.64 -5.05
CA PHE A 52 -5.69 -12.79 -5.06
C PHE A 52 -5.17 -13.42 -3.77
N PHE A 53 -5.69 -13.00 -2.62
CA PHE A 53 -5.40 -13.65 -1.34
C PHE A 53 -5.81 -15.12 -1.33
N SER A 54 -6.99 -15.45 -1.86
CA SER A 54 -7.46 -16.84 -1.95
C SER A 54 -6.55 -17.70 -2.83
N GLN A 55 -6.06 -17.14 -3.94
CA GLN A 55 -5.11 -17.83 -4.82
C GLN A 55 -3.78 -18.07 -4.08
N LEU A 56 -3.27 -17.06 -3.38
CA LEU A 56 -2.03 -17.18 -2.63
C LEU A 56 -2.15 -18.15 -1.45
N GLY A 57 -3.33 -18.26 -0.84
CA GLY A 57 -3.63 -19.28 0.17
C GLY A 57 -3.49 -20.73 -0.34
N LYS A 58 -3.69 -20.96 -1.64
CA LYS A 58 -3.41 -22.27 -2.27
C LYS A 58 -1.90 -22.49 -2.46
N VAL A 59 -1.17 -21.44 -2.86
CA VAL A 59 0.30 -21.50 -2.99
C VAL A 59 0.94 -21.78 -1.64
N SER A 60 0.60 -21.04 -0.59
CA SER A 60 1.13 -21.23 0.76
C SER A 60 0.81 -22.63 1.32
N LYS A 61 -0.38 -23.17 0.96
CA LYS A 61 -0.74 -24.53 1.34
C LYS A 61 0.21 -25.57 0.74
N THR A 62 0.62 -25.37 -0.51
CA THR A 62 1.57 -26.24 -1.20
C THR A 62 2.98 -26.06 -0.64
N ASP A 63 3.43 -24.83 -0.44
CA ASP A 63 4.81 -24.50 -0.10
C ASP A 63 5.15 -24.79 1.36
N ILE A 64 4.24 -24.43 2.28
CA ILE A 64 4.52 -24.49 3.72
C ILE A 64 3.48 -25.26 4.53
N GLY A 65 2.48 -25.87 3.87
CA GLY A 65 1.42 -26.64 4.52
C GLY A 65 0.34 -25.79 5.21
N ILE A 66 0.35 -24.46 5.02
CA ILE A 66 -0.56 -23.51 5.67
C ILE A 66 -1.39 -22.81 4.61
N GLY A 67 -2.71 -22.98 4.64
CA GLY A 67 -3.64 -22.24 3.79
C GLY A 67 -4.00 -20.87 4.37
N MET A 68 -4.66 -20.05 3.57
CA MET A 68 -5.19 -18.76 4.01
C MET A 68 -6.60 -18.56 3.45
N SER A 69 -7.49 -18.01 4.28
CA SER A 69 -8.87 -17.64 3.92
C SER A 69 -9.08 -16.14 4.20
N PRO A 70 -9.26 -15.31 3.17
CA PRO A 70 -9.45 -13.88 3.35
C PRO A 70 -10.88 -13.55 3.80
N VAL A 71 -11.00 -12.51 4.66
CA VAL A 71 -12.24 -11.84 5.03
C VAL A 71 -12.04 -10.35 4.71
N GLY A 72 -12.60 -9.90 3.59
CA GLY A 72 -12.41 -8.54 3.08
C GLY A 72 -13.47 -7.58 3.56
N TYR A 73 -13.04 -6.36 3.88
CA TYR A 73 -13.87 -5.20 4.18
C TYR A 73 -13.68 -4.16 3.08
N THR A 74 -14.69 -3.36 2.83
CA THR A 74 -14.67 -2.26 1.84
C THR A 74 -14.74 -0.89 2.49
N ASP A 75 -15.06 -0.83 3.79
CA ASP A 75 -15.11 0.39 4.59
C ASP A 75 -13.99 0.36 5.63
N GLU A 76 -13.01 1.22 5.46
CA GLU A 76 -11.80 1.25 6.30
C GLU A 76 -12.09 1.60 7.77
N PRO A 77 -12.90 2.61 8.13
CA PRO A 77 -13.22 2.89 9.51
C PRO A 77 -13.89 1.72 10.24
N THR A 78 -14.85 1.05 9.59
CA THR A 78 -15.50 -0.15 10.12
C THR A 78 -14.48 -1.28 10.33
N TYR A 79 -13.56 -1.46 9.39
CA TYR A 79 -12.50 -2.45 9.49
C TYR A 79 -11.57 -2.17 10.68
N GLN A 80 -11.08 -0.94 10.83
CA GLN A 80 -10.19 -0.54 11.92
C GLN A 80 -10.85 -0.75 13.29
N ALA A 81 -12.10 -0.30 13.42
CA ALA A 81 -12.87 -0.50 14.65
C ALA A 81 -13.05 -2.00 14.99
N PHE A 82 -13.32 -2.85 13.98
CA PHE A 82 -13.43 -4.28 14.16
C PHE A 82 -12.10 -4.90 14.62
N ILE A 83 -10.98 -4.57 13.99
CA ILE A 83 -9.65 -5.10 14.35
C ILE A 83 -9.29 -4.70 15.77
N GLN A 84 -9.43 -3.43 16.15
CA GLN A 84 -9.14 -2.95 17.51
C GLN A 84 -10.03 -3.63 18.55
N ALA A 85 -11.34 -3.77 18.28
CA ALA A 85 -12.25 -4.49 19.18
C ALA A 85 -11.88 -5.98 19.30
N SER A 86 -11.36 -6.62 18.25
CA SER A 86 -10.99 -8.02 18.24
C SER A 86 -9.84 -8.35 19.19
N PHE A 87 -8.96 -7.40 19.51
CA PHE A 87 -7.81 -7.61 20.40
C PHE A 87 -8.21 -8.13 21.78
N HIS A 88 -9.40 -7.78 22.24
CA HIS A 88 -9.94 -8.12 23.56
C HIS A 88 -11.00 -9.24 23.54
N THR A 89 -11.21 -9.90 22.41
CA THR A 89 -12.23 -10.93 22.23
C THR A 89 -11.63 -12.27 21.82
N ASN A 90 -12.46 -13.33 21.80
CA ASN A 90 -12.08 -14.64 21.25
C ASN A 90 -12.22 -14.71 19.71
N ARG A 91 -12.69 -13.64 19.04
CA ARG A 91 -12.84 -13.55 17.60
C ARG A 91 -11.66 -12.78 16.99
N LYS A 92 -10.46 -13.31 17.21
CA LYS A 92 -9.22 -12.69 16.72
C LYS A 92 -8.88 -13.19 15.31
N PRO A 93 -8.26 -12.34 14.47
CA PRO A 93 -7.63 -12.80 13.24
C PRO A 93 -6.33 -13.58 13.55
N ASP A 94 -5.96 -14.49 12.64
CA ASP A 94 -4.60 -15.02 12.60
C ASP A 94 -3.65 -13.99 11.97
N LEU A 95 -4.11 -13.42 10.86
CA LEU A 95 -3.44 -12.39 10.11
C LEU A 95 -4.40 -11.21 9.86
N PHE A 96 -3.87 -10.00 9.82
CA PHE A 96 -4.64 -8.81 9.45
C PHE A 96 -3.79 -7.78 8.73
N THR A 97 -4.41 -6.99 7.86
CA THR A 97 -3.77 -5.84 7.24
C THR A 97 -3.90 -4.62 8.15
N TRP A 98 -3.00 -3.65 8.01
CA TRP A 98 -3.05 -2.42 8.79
C TRP A 98 -2.41 -1.27 8.00
N GLN A 99 -2.31 -0.09 8.64
CA GLN A 99 -1.60 1.07 8.12
C GLN A 99 -0.28 1.26 8.86
N THR A 100 0.73 1.78 8.18
CA THR A 100 2.01 2.19 8.79
C THR A 100 1.86 3.52 9.57
N GLY A 101 2.95 4.06 10.07
CA GLY A 101 2.94 5.35 10.75
C GLY A 101 2.25 5.32 12.12
N GLY A 102 1.51 6.38 12.44
CA GLY A 102 0.85 6.56 13.74
C GLY A 102 -0.11 5.43 14.10
N LEU A 103 -0.86 4.90 13.14
CA LEU A 103 -1.79 3.78 13.37
C LEU A 103 -1.07 2.48 13.75
N LEU A 104 0.10 2.21 13.16
CA LEU A 104 0.92 1.08 13.59
C LEU A 104 1.45 1.29 15.01
N ALA A 105 1.91 2.50 15.32
CA ALA A 105 2.40 2.82 16.65
C ALA A 105 1.32 2.64 17.73
N GLU A 106 0.09 3.06 17.44
CA GLU A 106 -1.04 2.86 18.36
C GLU A 106 -1.22 1.39 18.74
N ILE A 107 -1.31 0.48 17.76
CA ILE A 107 -1.55 -0.95 18.06
C ILE A 107 -0.30 -1.66 18.61
N ALA A 108 0.90 -1.25 18.21
CA ALA A 108 2.15 -1.79 18.73
C ALA A 108 2.31 -1.48 20.24
N ASN A 109 1.97 -0.25 20.64
CA ASN A 109 2.01 0.19 22.04
C ASN A 109 1.00 -0.54 22.95
N LEU A 110 -0.01 -1.20 22.37
CA LEU A 110 -0.91 -2.09 23.13
C LEU A 110 -0.26 -3.45 23.48
N HIS A 111 0.94 -3.74 22.95
CA HIS A 111 1.67 -4.99 23.14
C HIS A 111 0.91 -6.26 22.72
N VAL A 112 -0.04 -6.12 21.80
CA VAL A 112 -0.85 -7.23 21.28
C VAL A 112 -0.40 -7.72 19.92
N VAL A 113 0.41 -6.92 19.19
CA VAL A 113 0.94 -7.26 17.88
C VAL A 113 2.23 -8.05 18.01
N THR A 114 2.41 -9.06 17.17
CA THR A 114 3.61 -9.90 17.15
C THR A 114 4.84 -9.07 16.74
N ASN A 115 5.92 -9.17 17.55
CA ASN A 115 7.22 -8.62 17.20
C ASN A 115 7.82 -9.40 16.03
N THR A 116 8.21 -8.70 14.98
CA THR A 116 8.75 -9.29 13.75
C THR A 116 10.22 -8.94 13.51
N SER A 117 10.93 -8.37 14.50
CA SER A 117 12.32 -7.92 14.34
C SER A 117 13.26 -9.01 13.79
N ALA A 118 13.11 -10.26 14.25
CA ALA A 118 13.88 -11.37 13.73
C ALA A 118 13.57 -11.69 12.25
N ILE A 119 12.30 -11.50 11.82
CA ILE A 119 11.91 -11.68 10.41
C ILE A 119 12.54 -10.59 9.55
N TRP A 120 12.53 -9.33 10.02
CA TRP A 120 13.15 -8.21 9.34
C TRP A 120 14.67 -8.37 9.20
N GLN A 121 15.35 -8.72 10.29
CA GLN A 121 16.80 -8.96 10.28
C GLN A 121 17.18 -10.03 9.25
N GLN A 122 16.48 -11.17 9.27
CA GLN A 122 16.75 -12.25 8.34
C GLN A 122 16.39 -11.84 6.90
N GLY A 123 15.22 -11.22 6.68
CA GLY A 123 14.78 -10.80 5.36
C GLY A 123 15.72 -9.78 4.70
N ILE A 124 16.29 -8.84 5.47
CA ILE A 124 17.30 -7.89 4.97
C ILE A 124 18.63 -8.63 4.68
N ALA A 125 19.05 -9.52 5.56
CA ALA A 125 20.29 -10.30 5.37
C ALA A 125 20.22 -11.21 4.13
N ASP A 126 19.07 -11.81 3.89
CA ASP A 126 18.81 -12.64 2.71
C ASP A 126 18.53 -11.80 1.44
N GLY A 127 18.32 -10.50 1.56
CA GLY A 127 17.93 -9.61 0.45
C GLY A 127 16.48 -9.79 -0.01
N ASP A 128 15.63 -10.33 0.84
CA ASP A 128 14.17 -10.46 0.61
C ASP A 128 13.40 -9.19 0.96
N LEU A 129 14.00 -8.32 1.78
CA LEU A 129 13.46 -7.01 2.12
C LEU A 129 14.49 -5.91 1.83
N PRO A 130 14.08 -4.75 1.28
CA PRO A 130 14.99 -3.64 1.04
C PRO A 130 15.38 -2.99 2.37
N LYS A 131 16.69 -2.71 2.52
CA LYS A 131 17.20 -1.94 3.65
C LYS A 131 16.61 -0.51 3.61
N GLY A 132 16.15 -0.03 4.76
CA GLY A 132 15.53 1.28 4.92
C GLY A 132 14.00 1.23 4.95
N LEU A 133 13.36 0.14 4.47
CA LEU A 133 11.92 -0.04 4.61
C LEU A 133 11.51 -0.32 6.06
N GLU A 134 12.38 -0.95 6.85
CA GLU A 134 12.17 -1.32 8.26
C GLU A 134 11.82 -0.13 9.15
N GLN A 135 12.27 1.08 8.81
CA GLN A 135 11.98 2.28 9.60
C GLN A 135 10.47 2.54 9.73
N TYR A 136 9.69 2.24 8.70
CA TYR A 136 8.22 2.44 8.68
C TYR A 136 7.45 1.38 9.46
N TYR A 137 8.15 0.33 9.90
CA TYR A 137 7.62 -0.77 10.70
C TYR A 137 8.21 -0.78 12.11
N THR A 138 9.00 0.23 12.46
CA THR A 138 9.71 0.33 13.74
C THR A 138 8.95 1.23 14.72
N VAL A 139 8.59 0.67 15.87
CA VAL A 139 8.02 1.38 17.02
C VAL A 139 8.87 1.07 18.25
N ALA A 140 9.35 2.08 18.94
CA ALA A 140 10.22 1.93 20.13
C ALA A 140 11.41 0.98 19.88
N GLY A 141 12.04 1.04 18.69
CA GLY A 141 13.21 0.23 18.32
C GLY A 141 12.92 -1.22 17.96
N GLN A 142 11.66 -1.64 17.89
CA GLN A 142 11.23 -2.97 17.50
C GLN A 142 10.40 -2.93 16.23
N GLN A 143 10.56 -3.93 15.35
CA GLN A 143 9.73 -4.06 14.16
C GLN A 143 8.46 -4.86 14.46
N TYR A 144 7.34 -4.36 13.94
CA TYR A 144 6.03 -5.01 13.99
C TYR A 144 5.48 -5.18 12.58
N CYS A 145 4.80 -6.32 12.34
CA CYS A 145 4.29 -6.67 11.02
C CYS A 145 5.39 -6.83 9.96
N VAL A 146 5.00 -7.18 8.74
CA VAL A 146 5.85 -7.22 7.53
C VAL A 146 5.11 -6.50 6.40
N PRO A 147 5.80 -6.09 5.31
CA PRO A 147 5.11 -5.46 4.20
C PRO A 147 4.11 -6.43 3.54
N LEU A 148 2.85 -6.04 3.47
CA LEU A 148 1.84 -6.72 2.65
C LEU A 148 2.10 -6.44 1.19
N ASN A 149 2.27 -5.18 0.88
CA ASN A 149 2.60 -4.65 -0.45
C ASN A 149 3.54 -3.46 -0.31
N VAL A 150 4.17 -3.15 -1.42
CA VAL A 150 4.93 -1.92 -1.62
C VAL A 150 4.50 -1.35 -2.95
N ALA A 151 4.21 -0.06 -2.98
CA ALA A 151 4.02 0.66 -4.22
C ALA A 151 4.94 1.89 -4.24
N TYR A 152 5.59 2.09 -5.37
CA TYR A 152 6.40 3.26 -5.65
C TYR A 152 5.55 4.25 -6.43
N TRP A 153 5.50 5.50 -6.00
CA TRP A 153 4.76 6.55 -6.68
C TRP A 153 5.65 7.23 -7.71
N GLY A 154 5.13 7.32 -8.92
CA GLY A 154 5.83 7.91 -10.06
C GLY A 154 4.84 8.36 -11.13
N MET A 155 5.27 8.38 -12.37
CA MET A 155 4.51 8.91 -13.48
C MET A 155 4.28 7.82 -14.54
N PHE A 156 3.03 7.46 -14.73
CA PHE A 156 2.58 6.72 -15.90
C PHE A 156 2.43 7.68 -17.08
N TYR A 157 2.87 7.30 -18.27
CA TYR A 157 2.78 8.13 -19.44
C TYR A 157 2.32 7.35 -20.67
N ASN A 158 1.57 8.00 -21.55
CA ASN A 158 1.12 7.44 -22.82
C ASN A 158 2.26 7.47 -23.84
N LYS A 159 2.76 6.28 -24.24
CA LYS A 159 3.89 6.15 -25.16
C LYS A 159 3.57 6.62 -26.56
N HIS A 160 2.32 6.51 -27.01
CA HIS A 160 1.90 7.00 -28.32
C HIS A 160 1.95 8.52 -28.39
N ILE A 161 1.54 9.22 -27.31
CA ILE A 161 1.65 10.68 -27.23
C ILE A 161 3.10 11.10 -27.20
N PHE A 162 3.93 10.44 -26.38
CA PHE A 162 5.36 10.74 -26.31
C PHE A 162 6.03 10.53 -27.68
N ALA A 163 5.78 9.41 -28.35
CA ALA A 163 6.32 9.14 -29.68
C ALA A 163 5.85 10.18 -30.72
N LYS A 164 4.57 10.57 -30.67
CA LYS A 164 4.00 11.59 -31.59
C LYS A 164 4.74 12.92 -31.53
N TYR A 165 5.21 13.32 -30.35
CA TYR A 165 5.87 14.61 -30.13
C TYR A 165 7.40 14.47 -29.95
N GLY A 166 7.97 13.29 -30.18
CA GLY A 166 9.41 13.04 -30.05
C GLY A 166 9.94 13.16 -28.62
N LEU A 167 9.09 12.89 -27.62
CA LEU A 167 9.41 12.99 -26.20
C LEU A 167 9.98 11.67 -25.67
N THR A 168 10.81 11.78 -24.65
CA THR A 168 11.37 10.63 -23.89
C THR A 168 11.19 10.86 -22.40
N PRO A 169 11.15 9.81 -21.56
CA PRO A 169 11.10 9.96 -20.11
C PRO A 169 12.19 10.90 -19.58
N PRO A 170 11.85 11.86 -18.71
CA PRO A 170 12.79 12.86 -18.21
C PRO A 170 13.71 12.27 -17.14
N THR A 171 14.94 12.75 -17.07
CA THR A 171 15.90 12.45 -16.01
C THR A 171 16.18 13.65 -15.10
N THR A 172 15.68 14.83 -15.47
CA THR A 172 15.79 16.07 -14.70
C THR A 172 14.45 16.80 -14.64
N TRP A 173 14.27 17.62 -13.60
CA TRP A 173 13.08 18.46 -13.47
C TRP A 173 12.89 19.41 -14.65
N ALA A 174 13.98 19.99 -15.16
CA ALA A 174 13.91 20.86 -16.33
C ALA A 174 13.37 20.12 -17.58
N GLN A 175 13.79 18.87 -17.82
CA GLN A 175 13.25 18.04 -18.89
C GLN A 175 11.77 17.71 -18.64
N PHE A 176 11.39 17.41 -17.40
CA PHE A 176 10.01 17.13 -17.03
C PHE A 176 9.08 18.31 -17.34
N MET A 177 9.47 19.52 -16.94
CA MET A 177 8.70 20.73 -17.26
C MET A 177 8.72 21.09 -18.75
N HIS A 178 9.82 20.81 -19.46
CA HIS A 178 9.88 20.99 -20.90
C HIS A 178 8.87 20.07 -21.63
N ILE A 179 8.71 18.82 -21.17
CA ILE A 179 7.67 17.91 -21.70
C ILE A 179 6.30 18.54 -21.55
N ALA A 180 5.97 19.08 -20.35
CA ALA A 180 4.69 19.75 -20.12
C ALA A 180 4.47 20.94 -21.08
N GLN A 181 5.49 21.77 -21.30
CA GLN A 181 5.44 22.89 -22.24
C GLN A 181 5.17 22.44 -23.68
N VAL A 182 5.90 21.41 -24.15
CA VAL A 182 5.71 20.86 -25.49
C VAL A 182 4.30 20.31 -25.66
N LEU A 183 3.82 19.50 -24.73
CA LEU A 183 2.47 18.93 -24.77
C LEU A 183 1.41 20.04 -24.79
N LYS A 184 1.50 21.01 -23.90
CA LYS A 184 0.57 22.16 -23.83
C LYS A 184 0.55 22.97 -25.12
N SER A 185 1.72 23.23 -25.72
CA SER A 185 1.82 23.98 -26.98
C SER A 185 1.10 23.31 -28.16
N HIS A 186 0.89 21.99 -28.06
CA HIS A 186 0.14 21.19 -29.03
C HIS A 186 -1.32 20.92 -28.63
N GLY A 187 -1.82 21.59 -27.58
CA GLY A 187 -3.19 21.41 -27.10
C GLY A 187 -3.42 20.10 -26.34
N GLN A 188 -2.35 19.42 -25.95
CA GLN A 188 -2.42 18.19 -25.14
C GLN A 188 -2.34 18.54 -23.66
N THR A 189 -3.26 18.04 -22.83
CA THR A 189 -3.16 18.17 -21.36
C THR A 189 -2.00 17.33 -20.85
N PRO A 190 -0.98 17.94 -20.19
CA PRO A 190 0.19 17.21 -19.72
C PRO A 190 -0.13 16.23 -18.59
N PHE A 191 -0.77 16.72 -17.52
CA PHE A 191 -0.86 16.00 -16.24
C PHE A 191 -2.30 15.80 -15.78
N TYR A 192 -2.53 14.63 -15.19
CA TYR A 192 -3.73 14.36 -14.40
C TYR A 192 -3.64 15.01 -13.02
N GLU A 193 -4.76 15.53 -12.56
CA GLU A 193 -4.99 16.07 -11.23
C GLU A 193 -6.39 15.65 -10.74
N THR A 194 -6.57 15.46 -9.44
CA THR A 194 -7.87 15.09 -8.85
C THR A 194 -8.09 15.76 -7.50
N ASP A 195 -9.32 16.21 -7.25
CA ASP A 195 -9.79 16.74 -5.97
C ASP A 195 -10.33 15.67 -5.02
N VAL A 196 -10.33 14.39 -5.44
CA VAL A 196 -10.81 13.25 -4.68
C VAL A 196 -9.60 12.50 -4.14
N LEU A 197 -9.74 11.69 -3.15
CA LEU A 197 -8.82 10.78 -2.44
C LEU A 197 -7.30 11.11 -2.50
N PHE A 198 -6.76 11.47 -3.68
CA PHE A 198 -5.35 11.74 -3.93
C PHE A 198 -5.04 13.23 -4.17
N SER A 199 -5.82 14.13 -3.60
CA SER A 199 -5.62 15.58 -3.72
C SER A 199 -4.24 16.07 -3.23
N PHE A 200 -3.51 15.24 -2.49
CA PHE A 200 -2.17 15.54 -1.95
C PHE A 200 -1.00 15.18 -2.89
N VAL A 201 -1.24 14.45 -3.98
CA VAL A 201 -0.15 13.83 -4.78
C VAL A 201 0.86 14.85 -5.30
N TRP A 202 0.41 15.94 -5.87
CA TRP A 202 1.35 16.97 -6.36
C TRP A 202 2.09 17.67 -5.22
N PHE A 203 1.43 17.91 -4.08
CA PHE A 203 2.08 18.45 -2.89
C PHE A 203 3.23 17.55 -2.42
N GLU A 204 2.97 16.26 -2.24
CA GLU A 204 3.99 15.33 -1.75
C GLU A 204 5.14 15.15 -2.73
N GLN A 205 4.86 15.01 -4.03
CA GLN A 205 5.89 14.86 -5.06
C GLN A 205 6.81 16.09 -5.11
N LEU A 206 6.22 17.28 -5.15
CA LEU A 206 6.98 18.53 -5.19
C LEU A 206 7.80 18.75 -3.90
N LEU A 207 7.21 18.51 -2.73
CA LEU A 207 7.92 18.72 -1.46
C LEU A 207 9.01 17.67 -1.23
N ALA A 208 8.75 16.41 -1.54
CA ALA A 208 9.73 15.34 -1.47
C ALA A 208 10.92 15.58 -2.42
N GLY A 209 10.65 16.09 -3.63
CA GLY A 209 11.68 16.41 -4.62
C GLY A 209 12.39 17.75 -4.40
N THR A 210 11.93 18.58 -3.44
CA THR A 210 12.53 19.88 -3.10
C THR A 210 13.22 19.85 -1.75
N ALA A 211 12.53 19.36 -0.71
CA ALA A 211 12.95 19.42 0.68
C ALA A 211 12.47 18.18 1.45
N PRO A 212 13.05 16.99 1.19
CA PRO A 212 12.61 15.73 1.79
C PRO A 212 12.65 15.74 3.32
N ASP A 213 13.59 16.45 3.93
CA ASP A 213 13.69 16.57 5.38
C ASP A 213 12.51 17.36 5.96
N VAL A 214 12.04 18.42 5.27
CA VAL A 214 10.84 19.17 5.66
C VAL A 214 9.60 18.29 5.51
N TYR A 215 9.51 17.51 4.42
CA TYR A 215 8.42 16.57 4.21
C TYR A 215 8.30 15.58 5.38
N GLN A 216 9.40 14.96 5.78
CA GLN A 216 9.43 14.06 6.94
C GLN A 216 9.14 14.76 8.27
N ALA A 217 9.63 15.99 8.43
CA ALA A 217 9.42 16.78 9.64
C ALA A 217 7.96 17.20 9.84
N LEU A 218 7.20 17.42 8.75
CA LEU A 218 5.74 17.63 8.83
C LEU A 218 5.01 16.45 9.47
N ALA A 219 5.40 15.22 9.11
CA ALA A 219 4.80 14.00 9.64
C ALA A 219 5.02 13.78 11.14
N THR A 220 6.00 14.46 11.71
CA THR A 220 6.39 14.36 13.14
C THR A 220 6.15 15.65 13.93
N GLY A 221 5.49 16.64 13.34
CA GLY A 221 5.21 17.94 13.98
C GLY A 221 6.44 18.82 14.20
N LYS A 222 7.58 18.51 13.56
CA LYS A 222 8.84 19.26 13.68
C LYS A 222 9.01 20.34 12.63
N ALA A 223 8.11 20.40 11.64
CA ALA A 223 8.03 21.47 10.65
C ALA A 223 6.62 22.05 10.59
N SER A 224 6.50 23.23 10.01
CA SER A 224 5.24 23.94 9.83
C SER A 224 4.76 23.85 8.37
N TYR A 225 3.45 23.71 8.16
CA TYR A 225 2.87 23.85 6.83
C TYR A 225 3.03 25.26 6.24
N THR A 226 3.45 26.24 7.05
CA THR A 226 3.76 27.60 6.60
C THR A 226 5.26 27.86 6.41
N ASP A 227 6.10 26.84 6.52
CA ASP A 227 7.54 26.95 6.26
C ASP A 227 7.81 27.37 4.81
N PRO A 228 8.91 28.13 4.56
CA PRO A 228 9.22 28.64 3.23
C PRO A 228 9.29 27.55 2.14
N ALA A 229 9.82 26.36 2.46
CA ALA A 229 9.88 25.24 1.51
C ALA A 229 8.46 24.79 1.10
N VAL A 230 7.55 24.67 2.06
CA VAL A 230 6.14 24.28 1.82
C VAL A 230 5.41 25.34 1.00
N VAL A 231 5.59 26.61 1.36
CA VAL A 231 5.03 27.76 0.61
C VAL A 231 5.54 27.78 -0.83
N ASN A 232 6.83 27.50 -1.05
CA ASN A 232 7.41 27.47 -2.40
C ASN A 232 6.84 26.37 -3.26
N VAL A 233 6.64 25.16 -2.75
CA VAL A 233 6.04 24.07 -3.54
C VAL A 233 4.58 24.35 -3.90
N MET A 234 3.82 24.98 -3.00
CA MET A 234 2.45 25.41 -3.34
C MET A 234 2.41 26.48 -4.43
N LYS A 235 3.39 27.40 -4.45
CA LYS A 235 3.54 28.36 -5.56
C LYS A 235 3.92 27.68 -6.87
N MET A 236 4.78 26.65 -6.82
CA MET A 236 5.13 25.86 -8.01
C MET A 236 3.91 25.17 -8.57
N TRP A 237 3.14 24.50 -7.71
CA TRP A 237 1.90 23.83 -8.11
C TRP A 237 0.88 24.83 -8.66
N GLN A 238 0.70 25.97 -8.00
CA GLN A 238 -0.12 27.08 -8.53
C GLN A 238 0.33 27.50 -9.93
N GLY A 239 1.66 27.63 -10.16
CA GLY A 239 2.22 27.94 -11.47
C GLY A 239 1.82 26.91 -12.52
N MET A 240 1.96 25.62 -12.21
CA MET A 240 1.59 24.52 -13.12
C MET A 240 0.10 24.53 -13.47
N ILE A 241 -0.78 24.84 -12.49
CA ILE A 241 -2.23 25.00 -12.73
C ILE A 241 -2.50 26.20 -13.63
N ASN A 242 -1.91 27.37 -13.32
CA ASN A 242 -2.10 28.61 -14.07
C ASN A 242 -1.59 28.51 -15.52
N ASP A 243 -0.52 27.76 -15.75
CA ASP A 243 0.03 27.47 -17.09
C ASP A 243 -0.87 26.47 -17.86
N GLY A 244 -1.87 25.91 -17.19
CA GLY A 244 -2.84 24.97 -17.77
C GLY A 244 -2.23 23.62 -18.08
N TYR A 245 -1.30 23.15 -17.27
CA TYR A 245 -0.69 21.82 -17.40
C TYR A 245 -1.55 20.70 -16.79
N MET A 246 -2.48 21.05 -15.90
CA MET A 246 -3.32 20.10 -15.17
C MET A 246 -4.64 19.83 -15.87
N SER A 247 -5.18 18.64 -15.68
CA SER A 247 -6.58 18.33 -15.99
C SER A 247 -7.53 19.08 -15.05
N ASP A 248 -8.83 19.09 -15.36
CA ASP A 248 -9.84 19.56 -14.40
C ASP A 248 -9.86 18.60 -13.18
N PRO A 249 -9.56 19.08 -11.96
CA PRO A 249 -9.54 18.23 -10.76
C PRO A 249 -10.91 17.65 -10.43
N GLY A 250 -12.00 18.30 -10.87
CA GLY A 250 -13.39 17.84 -10.71
C GLY A 250 -13.82 16.79 -11.73
N ASN A 251 -12.99 16.44 -12.72
CA ASN A 251 -13.30 15.40 -13.69
C ASN A 251 -13.37 14.03 -13.00
N LYS A 252 -14.49 13.33 -13.18
CA LYS A 252 -14.74 12.02 -12.56
C LYS A 252 -14.43 10.84 -13.48
N THR A 253 -13.88 11.10 -14.66
CA THR A 253 -13.39 10.05 -15.55
C THR A 253 -12.20 9.33 -14.90
N ASP A 254 -12.20 8.01 -14.98
CA ASP A 254 -11.10 7.20 -14.47
C ASP A 254 -9.76 7.61 -15.09
N PRO A 255 -8.69 7.82 -14.32
CA PRO A 255 -7.39 8.26 -14.82
C PRO A 255 -6.78 7.30 -15.85
N GLY A 256 -7.04 5.99 -15.76
CA GLY A 256 -6.61 5.00 -16.74
C GLY A 256 -7.30 5.21 -18.08
N VAL A 257 -8.59 5.52 -18.05
CA VAL A 257 -9.36 5.87 -19.27
C VAL A 257 -8.82 7.17 -19.88
N MET A 258 -8.57 8.21 -19.07
CA MET A 258 -8.02 9.47 -19.56
C MET A 258 -6.64 9.30 -20.19
N LEU A 259 -5.76 8.48 -19.59
CA LEU A 259 -4.45 8.16 -20.16
C LEU A 259 -4.57 7.36 -21.45
N LYS A 260 -5.46 6.35 -21.48
CA LYS A 260 -5.69 5.49 -22.64
C LYS A 260 -6.24 6.26 -23.83
N THR A 261 -7.22 7.13 -23.60
CA THR A 261 -7.84 7.95 -24.67
C THR A 261 -6.96 9.11 -25.10
N GLY A 262 -5.92 9.43 -24.33
CA GLY A 262 -5.05 10.58 -24.57
C GLY A 262 -5.67 11.90 -24.11
N GLU A 263 -6.67 11.90 -23.25
CA GLU A 263 -7.19 13.13 -22.64
C GLU A 263 -6.12 13.79 -21.77
N VAL A 264 -5.32 12.96 -21.05
CA VAL A 264 -4.07 13.39 -20.42
C VAL A 264 -2.89 12.59 -20.95
N ALA A 265 -1.71 13.20 -20.96
CA ALA A 265 -0.49 12.52 -21.40
C ALA A 265 0.18 11.71 -20.28
N MET A 266 0.01 12.14 -19.03
CA MET A 266 0.68 11.58 -17.85
C MET A 266 -0.26 11.56 -16.63
N VAL A 267 -0.12 10.49 -15.82
CA VAL A 267 -0.86 10.29 -14.56
C VAL A 267 0.14 9.96 -13.44
N PRO A 268 0.25 10.82 -12.40
CA PRO A 268 1.03 10.47 -11.21
C PRO A 268 0.23 9.50 -10.35
N ASP A 269 0.78 8.30 -10.10
CA ASP A 269 0.10 7.28 -9.30
C ASP A 269 1.08 6.26 -8.72
N GLY A 270 0.60 5.44 -7.76
CA GLY A 270 1.33 4.30 -7.24
C GLY A 270 1.46 3.17 -8.26
N SER A 271 2.51 2.38 -8.14
CA SER A 271 2.81 1.28 -9.07
C SER A 271 1.66 0.25 -9.22
N TRP A 272 0.76 0.17 -8.25
CA TRP A 272 -0.45 -0.67 -8.33
C TRP A 272 -1.42 -0.25 -9.45
N PHE A 273 -1.33 0.99 -9.93
CA PHE A 273 -2.12 1.48 -11.06
C PHE A 273 -1.82 0.71 -12.36
N ASN A 274 -0.64 0.07 -12.44
CA ASN A 274 -0.30 -0.87 -13.53
C ASN A 274 -1.36 -1.96 -13.71
N ALA A 275 -1.94 -2.47 -12.62
CA ALA A 275 -3.01 -3.47 -12.68
C ALA A 275 -4.29 -2.89 -13.33
N THR A 276 -4.68 -1.67 -12.98
CA THR A 276 -5.81 -0.95 -13.59
C THR A 276 -5.61 -0.78 -15.09
N MET A 277 -4.44 -0.27 -15.50
CA MET A 277 -4.11 -0.08 -16.91
C MET A 277 -4.18 -1.39 -17.72
N THR A 278 -3.68 -2.48 -17.14
CA THR A 278 -3.71 -3.81 -17.78
C THR A 278 -5.14 -4.34 -17.90
N GLN A 279 -5.98 -4.14 -16.88
CA GLN A 279 -7.42 -4.50 -16.92
C GLN A 279 -8.17 -3.68 -17.98
N ASP A 280 -7.80 -2.43 -18.20
CA ASP A 280 -8.33 -1.58 -19.26
C ASP A 280 -7.82 -1.96 -20.65
N GLY A 281 -7.00 -3.00 -20.73
CA GLY A 281 -6.48 -3.57 -21.97
C GLY A 281 -5.27 -2.83 -22.55
N MET A 282 -4.61 -1.97 -21.75
CA MET A 282 -3.32 -1.37 -22.11
C MET A 282 -2.16 -2.32 -21.78
N LYS A 283 -1.10 -2.27 -22.56
CA LYS A 283 0.07 -3.13 -22.40
C LYS A 283 1.27 -2.31 -21.93
N PRO A 284 1.90 -2.69 -20.79
CA PRO A 284 3.13 -2.04 -20.35
C PRO A 284 4.22 -2.17 -21.43
N GLY A 285 5.03 -1.13 -21.54
CA GLY A 285 6.12 -1.07 -22.51
C GLY A 285 5.70 -0.71 -23.95
N SER A 286 4.47 -1.00 -24.40
CA SER A 286 3.97 -0.62 -25.72
C SER A 286 3.01 0.58 -25.71
N ASP A 287 2.00 0.54 -24.85
CA ASP A 287 0.96 1.58 -24.82
C ASP A 287 1.26 2.64 -23.76
N TYR A 288 1.83 2.23 -22.66
CA TYR A 288 2.29 3.12 -21.59
C TYR A 288 3.67 2.70 -21.07
N GLY A 289 4.32 3.63 -20.39
CA GLY A 289 5.53 3.40 -19.62
C GLY A 289 5.43 4.06 -18.25
N TYR A 290 6.48 3.89 -17.45
CA TYR A 290 6.54 4.38 -16.10
C TYR A 290 7.93 4.96 -15.81
N PHE A 291 8.00 6.09 -15.10
CA PHE A 291 9.25 6.65 -14.62
C PHE A 291 9.08 7.32 -13.25
N ILE A 292 10.15 7.38 -12.48
CA ILE A 292 10.19 8.16 -11.24
C ILE A 292 10.31 9.64 -11.57
N ILE A 293 9.46 10.48 -10.96
CA ILE A 293 9.50 11.93 -11.14
C ILE A 293 10.85 12.45 -10.63
N PRO A 294 11.63 13.18 -11.46
CA PRO A 294 12.91 13.72 -11.03
C PRO A 294 12.76 14.74 -9.90
N ASN A 295 13.76 14.79 -9.01
CA ASN A 295 13.81 15.85 -7.98
C ASN A 295 13.75 17.24 -8.61
N VAL A 296 13.02 18.14 -7.95
CA VAL A 296 13.01 19.56 -8.28
C VAL A 296 14.37 20.17 -7.96
N ASP A 297 14.91 19.87 -6.78
CA ASP A 297 16.27 20.24 -6.38
C ASP A 297 17.26 19.16 -6.86
N SER A 298 18.03 19.51 -7.88
CA SER A 298 19.05 18.62 -8.47
C SER A 298 20.28 18.41 -7.56
N SER A 299 20.41 19.16 -6.47
CA SER A 299 21.51 19.00 -5.51
C SER A 299 21.28 17.86 -4.51
N LEU A 300 20.06 17.32 -4.43
CA LEU A 300 19.74 16.20 -3.56
C LEU A 300 20.55 14.95 -3.96
N PRO A 301 21.17 14.25 -3.00
CA PRO A 301 22.10 13.15 -3.29
C PRO A 301 21.43 11.91 -3.91
N LYS A 302 20.11 11.75 -3.71
CA LYS A 302 19.31 10.67 -4.27
C LYS A 302 17.97 11.22 -4.75
N THR A 303 17.40 10.58 -5.75
CA THR A 303 16.00 10.87 -6.12
C THR A 303 15.07 10.45 -4.98
N SER A 304 14.23 11.37 -4.54
CA SER A 304 13.16 11.09 -3.58
C SER A 304 12.04 10.32 -4.29
N VAL A 305 11.59 9.24 -3.67
CA VAL A 305 10.50 8.41 -4.19
C VAL A 305 9.48 8.20 -3.09
N ILE A 306 8.25 8.57 -3.35
CA ILE A 306 7.14 8.31 -2.45
C ILE A 306 6.83 6.81 -2.44
N LEU A 307 6.73 6.26 -1.25
CA LEU A 307 6.50 4.85 -0.98
C LEU A 307 5.18 4.67 -0.25
N GLU A 308 4.31 3.87 -0.80
CA GLU A 308 3.17 3.30 -0.10
C GLU A 308 3.52 1.90 0.38
N SER A 309 3.25 1.58 1.63
CA SER A 309 3.49 0.24 2.16
C SER A 309 2.45 -0.09 3.23
N GLY A 310 1.59 -1.06 2.93
CA GLY A 310 0.62 -1.60 3.87
C GLY A 310 1.22 -2.74 4.69
N PRO A 311 0.97 -2.81 6.00
CA PRO A 311 1.41 -3.92 6.85
C PRO A 311 0.56 -5.18 6.74
N LEU A 312 1.20 -6.34 6.80
CA LEU A 312 0.61 -7.64 7.15
C LEU A 312 1.06 -8.01 8.56
N CYS A 313 0.10 -8.13 9.44
CA CYS A 313 0.31 -8.29 10.88
C CYS A 313 -0.24 -9.61 11.41
N SER A 314 0.22 -10.01 12.61
CA SER A 314 -0.36 -11.05 13.44
C SER A 314 -0.43 -10.60 14.90
N LEU A 315 -1.28 -11.22 15.68
CA LEU A 315 -1.39 -10.96 17.12
C LEU A 315 -0.54 -11.97 17.91
N THR A 316 0.02 -11.52 19.05
CA THR A 316 0.78 -12.39 19.97
C THR A 316 -0.06 -13.56 20.48
N ASN A 317 -1.38 -13.37 20.55
CA ASN A 317 -2.37 -14.36 20.99
C ASN A 317 -3.38 -14.68 19.87
N ALA A 318 -2.90 -14.73 18.62
CA ALA A 318 -3.67 -15.23 17.49
C ALA A 318 -4.19 -16.65 17.76
N PRO A 319 -5.24 -17.13 17.07
CA PRO A 319 -5.69 -18.51 17.18
C PRO A 319 -4.58 -19.54 16.90
N ASP A 320 -3.75 -19.29 15.87
CA ASP A 320 -2.61 -20.11 15.47
C ASP A 320 -1.31 -19.27 15.39
N PRO A 321 -0.68 -18.86 16.51
CA PRO A 321 0.41 -17.89 16.51
C PRO A 321 1.68 -18.40 15.83
N ASP A 322 2.02 -19.68 15.99
CA ASP A 322 3.18 -20.28 15.34
C ASP A 322 3.01 -20.39 13.83
N ALA A 323 1.82 -20.79 13.39
CA ALA A 323 1.49 -20.84 11.97
C ALA A 323 1.44 -19.44 11.34
N SER A 324 0.92 -18.45 12.06
CA SER A 324 0.91 -17.05 11.66
C SER A 324 2.33 -16.50 11.50
N THR A 325 3.21 -16.75 12.45
CA THR A 325 4.63 -16.36 12.38
C THR A 325 5.34 -17.05 11.21
N LYS A 326 5.09 -18.35 11.00
CA LYS A 326 5.63 -19.10 9.84
C LYS A 326 5.13 -18.52 8.52
N TYR A 327 3.86 -18.10 8.47
CA TYR A 327 3.28 -17.46 7.30
C TYR A 327 3.91 -16.10 7.00
N LEU A 328 4.13 -15.23 8.01
CA LEU A 328 4.81 -13.95 7.85
C LEU A 328 6.25 -14.11 7.32
N LYS A 329 6.99 -15.12 7.80
CA LYS A 329 8.31 -15.46 7.28
C LYS A 329 8.28 -15.90 5.82
N TRP A 330 7.31 -16.70 5.43
CA TRP A 330 7.13 -17.15 4.05
C TRP A 330 6.70 -16.00 3.15
N TRP A 331 5.82 -15.12 3.65
CA TRP A 331 5.25 -14.01 2.89
C TRP A 331 6.31 -13.09 2.28
N ILE A 332 7.40 -12.80 2.97
CA ILE A 332 8.46 -11.90 2.49
C ILE A 332 9.37 -12.55 1.44
N THR A 333 9.31 -13.86 1.24
CA THR A 333 10.15 -14.58 0.29
C THR A 333 9.72 -14.42 -1.16
N ALA A 334 10.63 -14.64 -2.10
CA ALA A 334 10.31 -14.63 -3.53
C ALA A 334 9.24 -15.69 -3.90
N ALA A 335 9.17 -16.82 -3.17
CA ALA A 335 8.16 -17.85 -3.38
C ALA A 335 6.72 -17.34 -3.18
N ALA A 336 6.51 -16.47 -2.19
CA ALA A 336 5.21 -15.83 -1.98
C ALA A 336 5.01 -14.60 -2.89
N GLN A 337 6.05 -13.78 -3.00
CA GLN A 337 5.95 -12.47 -3.63
C GLN A 337 5.89 -12.54 -5.16
N GLN A 338 6.50 -13.53 -5.81
CA GLN A 338 6.43 -13.67 -7.27
C GLN A 338 5.00 -13.97 -7.75
N PRO A 339 4.27 -14.99 -7.23
CA PRO A 339 2.88 -15.22 -7.62
C PRO A 339 1.96 -14.06 -7.22
N TRP A 340 2.22 -13.39 -6.09
CA TRP A 340 1.49 -12.19 -5.68
C TRP A 340 1.65 -11.06 -6.71
N SER A 341 2.88 -10.65 -7.01
CA SER A 341 3.19 -9.61 -7.99
C SER A 341 2.65 -9.96 -9.39
N THR A 342 2.84 -11.20 -9.84
CA THR A 342 2.34 -11.64 -11.16
C THR A 342 0.82 -11.57 -11.25
N SER A 343 0.09 -12.01 -10.21
CA SER A 343 -1.37 -12.01 -10.24
C SER A 343 -1.97 -10.60 -10.19
N ARG A 344 -1.26 -9.66 -9.59
CA ARG A 344 -1.72 -8.27 -9.43
C ARG A 344 -1.15 -7.32 -10.48
N GLY A 345 -0.07 -7.70 -11.17
CA GLY A 345 0.66 -6.77 -12.05
C GLY A 345 1.29 -5.61 -11.28
N ASP A 346 1.68 -5.81 -10.02
CA ASP A 346 2.13 -4.76 -9.10
C ASP A 346 3.57 -5.02 -8.62
N ALA A 347 4.20 -3.99 -8.06
CA ALA A 347 5.51 -4.09 -7.45
C ALA A 347 5.49 -5.04 -6.24
N SER A 348 6.62 -5.67 -5.99
CA SER A 348 6.83 -6.52 -4.82
C SER A 348 7.65 -5.80 -3.75
N ALA A 349 7.37 -6.11 -2.48
CA ALA A 349 8.25 -5.76 -1.38
C ALA A 349 9.62 -6.49 -1.45
N ASN A 350 9.68 -7.63 -2.14
CA ASN A 350 10.89 -8.42 -2.31
C ASN A 350 11.67 -7.97 -3.56
N PRO A 351 12.89 -7.40 -3.41
CA PRO A 351 13.66 -6.85 -4.53
C PRO A 351 14.12 -7.89 -5.57
N LYS A 352 14.03 -9.19 -5.26
CA LYS A 352 14.37 -10.28 -6.17
C LYS A 352 13.24 -10.62 -7.15
N VAL A 353 12.06 -10.05 -6.93
CA VAL A 353 10.86 -10.31 -7.74
C VAL A 353 10.76 -9.28 -8.84
N SER A 354 10.52 -9.73 -10.06
CA SER A 354 10.29 -8.87 -11.22
C SER A 354 8.81 -8.73 -11.50
N VAL A 355 8.39 -7.53 -11.91
CA VAL A 355 7.01 -7.31 -12.38
C VAL A 355 6.89 -7.87 -13.80
N THR A 356 6.05 -8.88 -13.97
CA THR A 356 5.91 -9.59 -15.25
C THR A 356 5.41 -8.66 -16.35
N GLY A 357 6.19 -8.55 -17.42
CA GLY A 357 5.82 -7.74 -18.60
C GLY A 357 6.08 -6.24 -18.46
N ASP A 358 6.54 -5.76 -17.29
CA ASP A 358 6.86 -4.36 -17.06
C ASP A 358 8.34 -4.18 -16.67
N THR A 359 9.16 -3.78 -17.63
CA THR A 359 10.61 -3.54 -17.43
C THR A 359 10.88 -2.24 -16.68
N ASP A 360 10.04 -1.22 -16.87
CA ASP A 360 10.22 0.08 -16.24
C ASP A 360 10.00 -0.06 -14.72
N LEU A 361 8.89 -0.68 -14.32
CA LEU A 361 8.57 -0.92 -12.91
C LEU A 361 9.54 -1.93 -12.27
N SER A 362 9.96 -2.98 -12.98
CA SER A 362 10.97 -3.92 -12.50
C SER A 362 12.31 -3.22 -12.22
N THR A 363 12.67 -2.22 -13.04
CA THR A 363 13.87 -1.40 -12.84
C THR A 363 13.74 -0.55 -11.57
N VAL A 364 12.58 0.05 -11.33
CA VAL A 364 12.32 0.83 -10.10
C VAL A 364 12.44 -0.05 -8.85
N VAL A 365 11.81 -1.23 -8.84
CA VAL A 365 11.91 -2.21 -7.72
C VAL A 365 13.37 -2.58 -7.44
N LYS A 366 14.14 -2.90 -8.49
CA LYS A 366 15.56 -3.22 -8.38
C LYS A 366 16.37 -2.07 -7.78
N ASN A 367 16.19 -0.86 -8.28
CA ASN A 367 16.90 0.33 -7.82
C ASN A 367 16.57 0.67 -6.36
N ALA A 368 15.31 0.51 -5.97
CA ALA A 368 14.88 0.66 -4.58
C ALA A 368 15.57 -0.36 -3.67
N GLY A 369 15.60 -1.63 -4.08
CA GLY A 369 16.31 -2.70 -3.35
C GLY A 369 17.82 -2.45 -3.20
N GLN A 370 18.43 -1.76 -4.16
CA GLN A 370 19.84 -1.35 -4.13
C GLN A 370 20.07 -0.04 -3.34
N GLY A 371 19.04 0.56 -2.76
CA GLY A 371 19.14 1.80 -1.98
C GLY A 371 19.50 3.03 -2.82
N GLN A 372 19.16 3.05 -4.10
CA GLN A 372 19.46 4.17 -5.00
C GLN A 372 18.51 5.35 -4.80
N TYR A 373 17.37 5.15 -4.14
CA TYR A 373 16.38 6.17 -3.86
C TYR A 373 16.40 6.59 -2.38
N ASN A 374 15.93 7.81 -2.14
CA ASN A 374 15.47 8.25 -0.83
C ASN A 374 13.98 7.93 -0.72
N LEU A 375 13.62 6.84 -0.05
CA LEU A 375 12.25 6.37 0.09
C LEU A 375 11.54 7.17 1.20
N LEU A 376 10.42 7.78 0.88
CA LEU A 376 9.61 8.59 1.78
C LEU A 376 8.19 8.03 1.85
N LEU A 377 7.65 7.88 3.05
CA LEU A 377 6.31 7.36 3.23
C LEU A 377 5.29 8.32 2.60
N ARG A 378 4.30 7.78 1.90
CA ARG A 378 3.23 8.56 1.26
C ARG A 378 2.52 9.43 2.30
N TYR A 379 2.12 10.63 1.89
CA TYR A 379 1.50 11.61 2.77
C TYR A 379 0.28 11.06 3.52
N PHE A 380 -0.48 10.18 2.87
CA PHE A 380 -1.65 9.53 3.45
C PHE A 380 -1.32 8.72 4.71
N GLU A 381 -0.22 7.98 4.72
CA GLU A 381 0.24 7.19 5.87
C GLU A 381 1.11 8.01 6.81
N ALA A 382 1.80 9.02 6.31
CA ALA A 382 2.74 9.82 7.08
C ALA A 382 2.03 10.84 7.99
N ALA A 383 0.94 11.46 7.51
CA ALA A 383 0.25 12.50 8.24
C ALA A 383 -0.69 11.90 9.31
N PRO A 384 -0.76 12.48 10.51
CA PRO A 384 -1.77 12.08 11.51
C PRO A 384 -3.19 12.25 10.96
N PRO A 385 -4.15 11.35 11.29
CA PRO A 385 -5.48 11.35 10.67
C PRO A 385 -6.22 12.70 10.69
N PRO A 386 -6.23 13.49 11.78
CA PRO A 386 -6.90 14.80 11.76
C PRO A 386 -6.19 15.82 10.84
N VAL A 387 -4.87 15.74 10.73
CA VAL A 387 -4.08 16.59 9.83
C VAL A 387 -4.31 16.19 8.38
N LEU A 388 -4.33 14.88 8.11
CA LEU A 388 -4.64 14.34 6.78
C LEU A 388 -6.00 14.80 6.28
N THR A 389 -7.06 14.67 7.10
CA THR A 389 -8.41 15.11 6.73
C THR A 389 -8.42 16.59 6.36
N ALA A 390 -7.83 17.45 7.21
CA ALA A 390 -7.74 18.88 6.93
C ALA A 390 -6.93 19.18 5.65
N ALA A 391 -5.88 18.38 5.38
CA ALA A 391 -5.03 18.55 4.20
C ALA A 391 -5.75 18.13 2.90
N LEU A 392 -6.48 17.03 2.91
CA LEU A 392 -7.27 16.59 1.74
C LEU A 392 -8.27 17.67 1.32
N ASP A 393 -9.03 18.21 2.28
CA ASP A 393 -9.98 19.29 2.02
C ASP A 393 -9.29 20.58 1.53
N ALA A 394 -8.16 20.92 2.16
CA ALA A 394 -7.41 22.13 1.82
C ALA A 394 -6.77 22.04 0.42
N PHE A 395 -6.20 20.90 0.04
CA PHE A 395 -5.64 20.72 -1.31
C PHE A 395 -6.74 20.69 -2.37
N SER A 396 -7.87 20.05 -2.10
CA SER A 396 -9.04 20.09 -3.00
C SER A 396 -9.52 21.54 -3.21
N ALA A 397 -9.66 22.31 -2.14
CA ALA A 397 -10.04 23.73 -2.23
C ALA A 397 -8.97 24.58 -2.93
N PHE A 398 -7.70 24.25 -2.78
CA PHE A 398 -6.59 24.91 -3.47
C PHE A 398 -6.66 24.69 -4.98
N MET A 399 -6.87 23.46 -5.47
CA MET A 399 -6.96 23.17 -6.90
C MET A 399 -8.06 23.96 -7.60
N VAL A 400 -9.21 24.13 -6.92
CA VAL A 400 -10.31 24.96 -7.43
C VAL A 400 -9.99 26.46 -7.38
N SER A 401 -9.19 26.90 -6.41
CA SER A 401 -8.83 28.31 -6.21
C SER A 401 -7.34 28.46 -5.84
N PRO A 402 -6.41 28.32 -6.81
CA PRO A 402 -4.99 28.23 -6.54
C PRO A 402 -4.38 29.46 -5.83
N GLY A 403 -4.99 30.65 -5.99
CA GLY A 403 -4.63 31.87 -5.25
C GLY A 403 -4.82 31.76 -3.72
N SER A 404 -5.57 30.76 -3.24
CA SER A 404 -5.88 30.57 -1.83
C SER A 404 -4.82 29.77 -1.05
N TYR A 405 -3.69 29.39 -1.65
CA TYR A 405 -2.70 28.45 -1.07
C TYR A 405 -2.29 28.80 0.37
N MET A 406 -2.04 30.07 0.69
CA MET A 406 -1.67 30.45 2.07
C MET A 406 -2.78 30.20 3.08
N LYS A 407 -4.04 30.47 2.71
CA LYS A 407 -5.20 30.15 3.57
C LYS A 407 -5.29 28.65 3.79
N GLN A 408 -5.10 27.85 2.75
CA GLN A 408 -5.15 26.40 2.85
C GLN A 408 -4.03 25.85 3.73
N LEU A 409 -2.81 26.32 3.56
CA LEU A 409 -1.68 25.95 4.42
C LEU A 409 -1.92 26.32 5.90
N GLN A 410 -2.52 27.48 6.17
CA GLN A 410 -2.88 27.89 7.53
C GLN A 410 -3.96 26.97 8.13
N THR A 411 -4.91 26.50 7.33
CA THR A 411 -5.93 25.52 7.77
C THR A 411 -5.29 24.20 8.19
N ILE A 412 -4.37 23.66 7.36
CA ILE A 412 -3.64 22.43 7.69
C ILE A 412 -2.78 22.63 8.93
N GLN A 413 -2.08 23.79 9.01
CA GLN A 413 -1.24 24.13 10.16
C GLN A 413 -2.02 24.20 11.47
N ALA A 414 -3.24 24.74 11.46
CA ALA A 414 -4.10 24.78 12.65
C ALA A 414 -4.48 23.37 13.13
N ALA A 415 -4.80 22.48 12.20
CA ALA A 415 -5.08 21.06 12.52
C ALA A 415 -3.82 20.38 13.10
N ALA A 416 -2.65 20.60 12.49
CA ALA A 416 -1.38 20.06 12.97
C ALA A 416 -1.04 20.57 14.39
N GLN A 417 -1.19 21.87 14.65
CA GLN A 417 -0.98 22.44 15.98
C GLN A 417 -1.92 21.84 17.03
N THR A 418 -3.19 21.68 16.69
CA THR A 418 -4.18 21.05 17.58
C THR A 418 -3.77 19.62 17.92
N TYR A 419 -3.40 18.83 16.91
CA TYR A 419 -2.97 17.45 17.12
C TYR A 419 -1.71 17.38 17.99
N TRP A 420 -0.64 18.09 17.62
CA TRP A 420 0.65 18.01 18.29
C TRP A 420 0.67 18.67 19.68
N SER A 421 -0.29 19.54 20.00
CA SER A 421 -0.41 20.09 21.36
C SER A 421 -0.79 19.04 22.42
N SER A 422 -1.45 17.97 21.98
CA SER A 422 -1.88 16.84 22.82
C SER A 422 -1.04 15.57 22.63
N HIS A 423 -0.11 15.57 21.64
CA HIS A 423 0.77 14.46 21.32
C HIS A 423 2.21 14.98 21.28
N SER A 424 3.14 14.31 21.94
CA SER A 424 4.55 14.70 21.90
C SER A 424 5.09 14.60 20.47
N ALA A 425 5.70 15.67 19.96
CA ALA A 425 6.30 15.66 18.64
C ALA A 425 7.40 14.58 18.56
N GLY A 426 7.19 13.55 17.76
CA GLY A 426 8.17 12.50 17.50
C GLY A 426 8.24 11.37 18.55
N SER A 427 7.14 11.10 19.28
CA SER A 427 7.00 9.89 20.10
C SER A 427 6.69 8.66 19.25
#